data_053aefe4ffff7241455d6cee693db531
#
_entry.id   053aefe4ffff7241455d6cee693db531
#
_cell.length_a   1.000
_cell.length_b   1.000
_cell.length_c   1.000
_cell.angle_alpha   90.00
_cell.angle_beta   90.00
_cell.angle_gamma   90.00
#
_symmetry.space_group_name_H-M   'P 1'
#
loop_
_entity.id
_entity.type
_entity.pdbx_description
1 polymer ?
#
loop_
_entity_poly.entity_id
_entity_poly.type
_entity_poly.pdbx_seq_one_letter_code
_entity_poly.pdbx_strand_id
1 'polypeptide(L)'
;GVSGIRFGLGAIKSCGDKAIDSIIEQRRKGGAYKDIFDFCQRMDTEQVNKRVVESLILSGAMDCTGAKRTQLMAVYESALDGANQSRRNNVRGQISLFGDGMLEDVTPTLPDIPEYNLRTMLSLEKNVTGLYISGHPLGDYTKSLAALSMNTSRLAELMEAPDHGLASDGQR
;
A
#
# COMPACT_ATOMS: atom_id res chain seq x y z
N GLY A 1 4.49 -24.29 -3.39
CA GLY A 1 3.82 -23.00 -3.50
C GLY A 1 3.85 -22.29 -2.16
N VAL A 2 4.25 -21.03 -2.11
CA VAL A 2 4.19 -20.23 -0.89
C VAL A 2 2.73 -19.91 -0.62
N SER A 3 2.19 -20.41 0.49
CA SER A 3 0.85 -20.06 0.95
C SER A 3 0.88 -18.64 1.51
N GLY A 4 0.21 -17.71 0.87
CA GLY A 4 0.08 -16.33 1.31
C GLY A 4 -1.38 -15.93 1.55
N ILE A 5 -1.62 -15.08 2.53
CA ILE A 5 -2.94 -14.49 2.78
C ILE A 5 -3.06 -13.25 1.89
N ARG A 6 -4.11 -13.19 1.07
CA ARG A 6 -4.44 -12.00 0.28
C ARG A 6 -5.42 -11.13 1.06
N PHE A 7 -5.03 -9.88 1.32
CA PHE A 7 -5.94 -8.90 1.88
C PHE A 7 -6.75 -8.24 0.76
N GLY A 8 -8.05 -8.06 1.01
CA GLY A 8 -8.90 -7.26 0.12
C GLY A 8 -8.63 -5.77 0.29
N LEU A 9 -8.88 -4.98 -0.77
CA LEU A 9 -8.72 -3.52 -0.74
C LEU A 9 -9.56 -2.83 0.34
N GLY A 10 -10.65 -3.45 0.81
CA GLY A 10 -11.50 -2.95 1.89
C GLY A 10 -10.80 -2.86 3.26
N ALA A 11 -9.64 -3.50 3.43
CA ALA A 11 -8.82 -3.35 4.62
C ALA A 11 -7.98 -2.06 4.63
N ILE A 12 -7.92 -1.34 3.49
CA ILE A 12 -7.12 -0.12 3.33
C ILE A 12 -7.97 1.08 3.74
N LYS A 13 -7.43 1.92 4.63
CA LYS A 13 -8.08 3.18 5.02
C LYS A 13 -8.41 4.03 3.79
N SER A 14 -9.50 4.75 3.86
CA SER A 14 -10.01 5.62 2.79
C SER A 14 -10.48 4.91 1.52
N CYS A 15 -10.31 3.59 1.40
CA CYS A 15 -10.82 2.78 0.31
C CYS A 15 -12.25 2.31 0.63
N GLY A 16 -13.25 3.13 0.31
CA GLY A 16 -14.66 2.74 0.45
C GLY A 16 -15.12 1.79 -0.68
N ASP A 17 -16.23 1.11 -0.46
CA ASP A 17 -16.78 0.11 -1.40
C ASP A 17 -16.95 0.65 -2.82
N LYS A 18 -17.44 1.89 -2.97
CA LYS A 18 -17.60 2.52 -4.29
C LYS A 18 -16.28 2.68 -5.05
N ALA A 19 -15.20 3.05 -4.34
CA ALA A 19 -13.87 3.15 -4.95
C ALA A 19 -13.35 1.77 -5.36
N ILE A 20 -13.57 0.76 -4.53
CA ILE A 20 -13.16 -0.63 -4.80
C ILE A 20 -13.92 -1.18 -6.01
N ASP A 21 -15.23 -0.99 -6.06
CA ASP A 21 -16.07 -1.44 -7.18
C ASP A 21 -15.63 -0.77 -8.48
N SER A 22 -15.37 0.54 -8.47
CA SER A 22 -14.84 1.27 -9.61
C SER A 22 -13.49 0.70 -10.09
N ILE A 23 -12.56 0.43 -9.18
CA ILE A 23 -11.25 -0.16 -9.49
C ILE A 23 -11.43 -1.55 -10.13
N ILE A 24 -12.29 -2.39 -9.56
CA ILE A 24 -12.56 -3.74 -10.08
C ILE A 24 -13.21 -3.67 -11.46
N GLU A 25 -14.19 -2.82 -11.64
CA GLU A 25 -14.90 -2.66 -12.89
C GLU A 25 -13.97 -2.20 -14.02
N GLN A 26 -13.16 -1.17 -13.77
CA GLN A 26 -12.21 -0.66 -14.76
C GLN A 26 -11.12 -1.69 -15.11
N ARG A 27 -10.68 -2.46 -14.11
CA ARG A 27 -9.75 -3.57 -14.36
C ARG A 27 -10.38 -4.67 -15.21
N ARG A 28 -11.67 -4.98 -15.02
CA ARG A 28 -12.40 -5.96 -15.85
C ARG A 28 -12.56 -5.49 -17.30
N LYS A 29 -12.82 -4.18 -17.49
CA LYS A 29 -13.00 -3.59 -18.83
C LYS A 29 -11.70 -3.47 -19.62
N GLY A 30 -10.63 -2.99 -18.98
CA GLY A 30 -9.38 -2.61 -19.66
C GLY A 30 -8.16 -3.48 -19.28
N GLY A 31 -8.35 -4.59 -18.55
CA GLY A 31 -7.25 -5.44 -18.11
C GLY A 31 -6.47 -4.86 -16.91
N ALA A 32 -5.30 -5.44 -16.63
CA ALA A 32 -4.40 -4.97 -15.58
C ALA A 32 -3.98 -3.51 -15.82
N TYR A 33 -3.76 -2.77 -14.74
CA TYR A 33 -3.20 -1.42 -14.82
C TYR A 33 -1.73 -1.50 -15.16
N LYS A 34 -1.31 -0.71 -16.16
CA LYS A 34 0.09 -0.69 -16.62
C LYS A 34 0.98 0.09 -15.65
N ASP A 35 0.52 1.27 -15.26
CA ASP A 35 1.22 2.21 -14.40
C ASP A 35 0.22 3.11 -13.66
N ILE A 36 0.73 4.08 -12.90
CA ILE A 36 -0.08 5.04 -12.14
C ILE A 36 -0.88 5.98 -13.06
N PHE A 37 -0.37 6.29 -14.25
CA PHE A 37 -1.03 7.20 -15.19
C PHE A 37 -2.21 6.51 -15.84
N ASP A 38 -2.04 5.27 -16.33
CA ASP A 38 -3.13 4.42 -16.82
C ASP A 38 -4.20 4.23 -15.75
N PHE A 39 -3.78 3.98 -14.50
CA PHE A 39 -4.71 3.88 -13.38
C PHE A 39 -5.52 5.16 -13.21
N CYS A 40 -4.89 6.31 -13.04
CA CYS A 40 -5.56 7.59 -12.82
C CYS A 40 -6.46 7.97 -14.01
N GLN A 41 -6.03 7.69 -15.24
CA GLN A 41 -6.79 7.99 -16.44
C GLN A 41 -8.09 7.18 -16.54
N ARG A 42 -8.09 5.96 -16.01
CA ARG A 42 -9.25 5.06 -16.04
C ARG A 42 -10.20 5.26 -14.85
N MET A 43 -9.73 5.88 -13.74
CA MET A 43 -10.52 6.04 -12.54
C MET A 43 -11.46 7.24 -12.59
N ASP A 44 -12.65 7.05 -12.05
CA ASP A 44 -13.56 8.15 -11.73
C ASP A 44 -13.08 8.85 -10.45
N THR A 45 -12.68 10.10 -10.58
CA THR A 45 -12.10 10.88 -9.47
C THR A 45 -13.12 11.30 -8.41
N GLU A 46 -14.42 11.20 -8.68
CA GLU A 46 -15.43 11.37 -7.64
C GLU A 46 -15.41 10.21 -6.64
N GLN A 47 -15.05 9.02 -7.10
CA GLN A 47 -14.99 7.81 -6.28
C GLN A 47 -13.58 7.49 -5.82
N VAL A 48 -12.57 7.72 -6.68
CA VAL A 48 -11.16 7.45 -6.41
C VAL A 48 -10.40 8.78 -6.31
N ASN A 49 -10.49 9.40 -5.14
CA ASN A 49 -9.85 10.68 -4.87
C ASN A 49 -8.36 10.52 -4.46
N LYS A 50 -7.66 11.65 -4.27
CA LYS A 50 -6.23 11.67 -3.88
C LYS A 50 -5.93 10.80 -2.66
N ARG A 51 -6.79 10.80 -1.63
CA ARG A 51 -6.59 9.99 -0.41
C ARG A 51 -6.66 8.49 -0.66
N VAL A 52 -7.56 8.07 -1.56
CA VAL A 52 -7.68 6.66 -1.96
C VAL A 52 -6.39 6.23 -2.66
N VAL A 53 -5.91 7.01 -3.64
CA VAL A 53 -4.69 6.69 -4.39
C VAL A 53 -3.47 6.67 -3.48
N GLU A 54 -3.31 7.66 -2.60
CA GLU A 54 -2.26 7.70 -1.59
C GLU A 54 -2.28 6.42 -0.72
N SER A 55 -3.46 6.05 -0.19
CA SER A 55 -3.59 4.84 0.64
C SER A 55 -3.26 3.56 -0.12
N LEU A 56 -3.62 3.47 -1.41
CA LEU A 56 -3.27 2.34 -2.28
C LEU A 56 -1.75 2.24 -2.49
N ILE A 57 -1.06 3.37 -2.70
CA ILE A 57 0.39 3.41 -2.83
C ILE A 57 1.07 2.99 -1.53
N LEU A 58 0.69 3.62 -0.41
CA LEU A 58 1.30 3.38 0.89
C LEU A 58 1.07 1.96 1.42
N SER A 59 -0.03 1.32 1.04
CA SER A 59 -0.31 -0.08 1.38
C SER A 59 0.45 -1.10 0.53
N GLY A 60 1.09 -0.68 -0.56
CA GLY A 60 1.72 -1.57 -1.53
C GLY A 60 0.77 -2.18 -2.56
N ALA A 61 -0.49 -1.75 -2.61
CA ALA A 61 -1.45 -2.26 -3.59
C ALA A 61 -1.06 -1.93 -5.05
N MET A 62 -0.20 -0.94 -5.24
CA MET A 62 0.33 -0.51 -6.54
C MET A 62 1.72 -1.06 -6.88
N ASP A 63 2.33 -1.88 -6.02
CA ASP A 63 3.66 -2.46 -6.25
C ASP A 63 3.70 -3.36 -7.51
N CYS A 64 2.53 -3.85 -7.95
CA CYS A 64 2.38 -4.60 -9.20
C CYS A 64 2.75 -3.81 -10.47
N THR A 65 2.81 -2.48 -10.39
CA THR A 65 3.25 -1.62 -11.50
C THR A 65 4.76 -1.61 -11.70
N GLY A 66 5.53 -2.15 -10.74
CA GLY A 66 6.99 -2.19 -10.76
C GLY A 66 7.68 -0.87 -10.38
N ALA A 67 6.90 0.20 -10.12
CA ALA A 67 7.43 1.48 -9.67
C ALA A 67 7.64 1.48 -8.14
N LYS A 68 8.61 2.25 -7.67
CA LYS A 68 8.85 2.47 -6.24
C LYS A 68 7.72 3.30 -5.65
N ARG A 69 7.34 3.03 -4.40
CA ARG A 69 6.27 3.80 -3.71
C ARG A 69 6.61 5.29 -3.59
N THR A 70 7.88 5.63 -3.37
CA THR A 70 8.37 7.01 -3.39
C THR A 70 8.14 7.70 -4.74
N GLN A 71 8.38 7.00 -5.85
CA GLN A 71 8.15 7.52 -7.20
C GLN A 71 6.65 7.76 -7.44
N LEU A 72 5.82 6.78 -7.07
CA LEU A 72 4.37 6.89 -7.18
C LEU A 72 3.84 8.07 -6.36
N MET A 73 4.32 8.23 -5.12
CA MET A 73 3.97 9.35 -4.24
C MET A 73 4.39 10.71 -4.79
N ALA A 74 5.47 10.78 -5.56
CA ALA A 74 5.91 12.03 -6.17
C ALA A 74 5.03 12.49 -7.34
N VAL A 75 4.33 11.55 -8.03
CA VAL A 75 3.61 11.86 -9.28
C VAL A 75 2.10 11.69 -9.22
N TYR A 76 1.54 10.99 -8.21
CA TYR A 76 0.12 10.62 -8.21
C TYR A 76 -0.83 11.83 -8.24
N GLU A 77 -0.48 12.93 -7.60
CA GLU A 77 -1.33 14.12 -7.62
C GLU A 77 -1.40 14.74 -9.01
N SER A 78 -0.26 14.90 -9.67
CA SER A 78 -0.19 15.42 -11.03
C SER A 78 -0.85 14.48 -12.04
N ALA A 79 -0.74 13.16 -11.83
CA ALA A 79 -1.40 12.16 -12.65
C ALA A 79 -2.94 12.25 -12.55
N LEU A 80 -3.47 12.42 -11.33
CA LEU A 80 -4.91 12.62 -11.12
C LEU A 80 -5.40 13.94 -11.70
N ASP A 81 -4.68 15.03 -11.49
CA ASP A 81 -5.05 16.35 -11.98
C ASP A 81 -5.01 16.38 -13.52
N GLY A 82 -4.01 15.76 -14.15
CA GLY A 82 -3.91 15.59 -15.60
C GLY A 82 -5.07 14.77 -16.17
N ALA A 83 -5.41 13.65 -15.52
CA ALA A 83 -6.55 12.82 -15.92
C ALA A 83 -7.88 13.59 -15.85
N ASN A 84 -8.06 14.41 -14.81
CA ASN A 84 -9.24 15.28 -14.67
C ASN A 84 -9.31 16.35 -15.75
N GLN A 85 -8.19 16.97 -16.06
CA GLN A 85 -8.12 17.99 -17.10
C GLN A 85 -8.47 17.41 -18.47
N SER A 86 -7.93 16.25 -18.81
CA SER A 86 -8.21 15.55 -20.06
C SER A 86 -9.70 15.22 -20.21
N ARG A 87 -10.36 14.75 -19.12
CA ARG A 87 -11.81 14.50 -19.14
C ARG A 87 -12.63 15.76 -19.35
N ARG A 88 -12.30 16.85 -18.67
CA ARG A 88 -13.01 18.13 -18.82
C ARG A 88 -12.89 18.67 -20.25
N ASN A 89 -11.74 18.51 -20.87
CA ASN A 89 -11.51 18.95 -22.25
C ASN A 89 -12.33 18.10 -23.22
N ASN A 90 -12.39 16.78 -23.04
CA ASN A 90 -13.17 15.87 -23.86
C ASN A 90 -14.70 16.12 -23.75
N VAL A 91 -15.21 16.45 -22.54
CA VAL A 91 -16.65 16.75 -22.34
C VAL A 91 -17.03 18.07 -23.01
N ARG A 92 -16.13 19.05 -23.14
CA ARG A 92 -16.42 20.35 -23.76
C ARG A 92 -16.41 20.30 -25.28
N GLY A 93 -16.12 19.15 -25.92
CA GLY A 93 -16.12 19.04 -27.38
C GLY A 93 -15.13 19.96 -28.08
N GLN A 94 -14.19 20.54 -27.34
CA GLN A 94 -13.06 21.25 -27.92
C GLN A 94 -12.11 20.20 -28.52
N ILE A 95 -12.42 19.80 -29.76
CA ILE A 95 -11.41 19.25 -30.63
C ILE A 95 -10.33 20.33 -30.69
N SER A 96 -9.13 20.04 -30.18
CA SER A 96 -7.99 20.93 -30.34
C SER A 96 -7.85 21.25 -31.81
N LEU A 97 -8.06 22.52 -32.20
CA LEU A 97 -7.90 22.98 -33.58
C LEU A 97 -6.44 22.82 -34.08
N PHE A 98 -5.53 22.52 -33.17
CA PHE A 98 -4.17 22.11 -33.41
C PHE A 98 -4.13 20.59 -33.25
N GLY A 99 -4.25 19.91 -34.37
CA GLY A 99 -4.42 18.45 -34.51
C GLY A 99 -3.65 17.60 -33.52
N ASP A 100 -4.19 16.43 -33.25
CA ASP A 100 -3.70 15.33 -32.42
C ASP A 100 -2.27 14.83 -32.75
N GLY A 101 -1.49 15.60 -33.50
CA GLY A 101 -0.21 15.24 -34.07
C GLY A 101 1.02 15.97 -33.52
N MET A 102 0.89 16.87 -32.52
CA MET A 102 2.06 17.62 -32.01
C MET A 102 2.18 17.69 -30.49
N LEU A 103 1.38 16.97 -29.74
CA LEU A 103 1.77 16.58 -28.40
C LEU A 103 2.57 15.27 -28.59
N GLU A 104 3.89 15.37 -28.72
CA GLU A 104 4.76 14.24 -28.47
C GLU A 104 4.20 13.52 -27.27
N ASP A 105 4.01 12.19 -27.37
CA ASP A 105 3.74 11.31 -26.25
C ASP A 105 4.90 11.46 -25.24
N VAL A 106 4.89 12.56 -24.49
CA VAL A 106 5.73 12.69 -23.32
C VAL A 106 5.14 11.69 -22.33
N THR A 107 5.55 10.43 -22.46
CA THR A 107 5.29 9.43 -21.45
C THR A 107 5.82 10.01 -20.15
N PRO A 108 4.94 10.30 -19.19
CA PRO A 108 5.37 10.93 -17.94
C PRO A 108 6.38 10.00 -17.28
N THR A 109 7.64 10.43 -17.21
CA THR A 109 8.70 9.63 -16.62
C THR A 109 8.64 9.72 -15.10
N LEU A 110 8.81 8.58 -14.45
CA LEU A 110 8.92 8.54 -13.00
C LEU A 110 10.28 9.14 -12.58
N PRO A 111 10.33 9.94 -11.50
CA PRO A 111 11.57 10.50 -11.00
C PRO A 111 12.50 9.38 -10.49
N ASP A 112 13.81 9.54 -10.71
CA ASP A 112 14.79 8.59 -10.15
C ASP A 112 15.10 8.95 -8.70
N ILE A 113 14.28 8.42 -7.79
CA ILE A 113 14.41 8.58 -6.35
C ILE A 113 14.51 7.22 -5.67
N PRO A 114 15.26 7.12 -4.56
CA PRO A 114 15.37 5.87 -3.82
C PRO A 114 14.04 5.48 -3.17
N GLU A 115 13.82 4.18 -2.98
CA GLU A 115 12.65 3.68 -2.26
C GLU A 115 12.76 4.02 -0.75
N TYR A 116 11.62 4.03 -0.06
CA TYR A 116 11.59 4.10 1.39
C TYR A 116 12.44 2.99 2.00
N ASN A 117 13.15 3.29 3.09
CA ASN A 117 13.75 2.22 3.86
C ASN A 117 12.65 1.31 4.46
N LEU A 118 13.01 0.05 4.75
CA LEU A 118 12.05 -0.96 5.21
C LEU A 118 11.25 -0.48 6.44
N ARG A 119 11.89 0.17 7.39
CA ARG A 119 11.23 0.64 8.62
C ARG A 119 10.15 1.69 8.32
N THR A 120 10.44 2.63 7.44
CA THR A 120 9.47 3.65 6.99
C THR A 120 8.33 2.97 6.23
N MET A 121 8.66 2.08 5.30
CA MET A 121 7.65 1.33 4.51
C MET A 121 6.69 0.58 5.42
N LEU A 122 7.18 -0.19 6.39
CA LEU A 122 6.37 -0.91 7.36
C LEU A 122 5.49 0.01 8.22
N SER A 123 6.02 1.19 8.60
CA SER A 123 5.24 2.18 9.33
C SER A 123 4.09 2.74 8.50
N LEU A 124 4.34 3.04 7.22
CA LEU A 124 3.33 3.52 6.28
C LEU A 124 2.24 2.47 6.02
N GLU A 125 2.62 1.21 5.78
CA GLU A 125 1.69 0.09 5.66
C GLU A 125 0.78 -0.02 6.88
N LYS A 126 1.37 -0.05 8.08
CA LYS A 126 0.62 -0.14 9.33
C LYS A 126 -0.36 1.01 9.51
N ASN A 127 0.03 2.21 9.11
CA ASN A 127 -0.84 3.39 9.24
C ASN A 127 -2.09 3.29 8.37
N VAL A 128 -1.99 2.70 7.17
CA VAL A 128 -3.10 2.62 6.21
C VAL A 128 -3.86 1.29 6.24
N THR A 129 -3.24 0.20 6.70
CA THR A 129 -3.86 -1.14 6.73
C THR A 129 -4.05 -1.69 8.14
N GLY A 130 -3.36 -1.13 9.13
CA GLY A 130 -3.28 -1.69 10.48
C GLY A 130 -2.28 -2.85 10.63
N LEU A 131 -1.65 -3.29 9.55
CA LEU A 131 -0.77 -4.46 9.49
C LEU A 131 0.59 -4.13 8.89
N TYR A 132 1.58 -4.97 9.16
CA TYR A 132 2.87 -4.99 8.48
C TYR A 132 2.77 -6.03 7.34
N ILE A 133 2.91 -5.63 6.09
CA ILE A 133 2.70 -6.49 4.92
C ILE A 133 4.04 -6.93 4.33
N SER A 134 4.96 -6.00 4.07
CA SER A 134 6.23 -6.27 3.40
C SER A 134 7.30 -6.90 4.30
N GLY A 135 7.06 -7.00 5.61
CA GLY A 135 8.01 -7.56 6.55
C GLY A 135 7.57 -7.41 8.00
N HIS A 136 8.49 -7.57 8.93
CA HIS A 136 8.25 -7.40 10.35
C HIS A 136 9.28 -6.45 10.96
N PRO A 137 8.89 -5.50 11.86
CA PRO A 137 9.82 -4.55 12.45
C PRO A 137 10.98 -5.18 13.23
N LEU A 138 10.75 -6.40 13.74
CA LEU A 138 11.76 -7.18 14.46
C LEU A 138 12.54 -8.18 13.57
N GLY A 139 12.35 -8.11 12.23
CA GLY A 139 13.00 -9.01 11.29
C GLY A 139 14.54 -9.02 11.44
N ASP A 140 15.13 -7.83 11.58
CA ASP A 140 16.58 -7.68 11.76
C ASP A 140 17.09 -8.22 13.09
N TYR A 141 16.23 -8.37 14.09
CA TYR A 141 16.55 -8.85 15.42
C TYR A 141 16.29 -10.34 15.63
N THR A 142 15.90 -11.07 14.59
CA THR A 142 15.49 -12.49 14.69
C THR A 142 16.56 -13.35 15.36
N LYS A 143 17.85 -13.14 15.02
CA LYS A 143 18.97 -13.87 15.64
C LYS A 143 19.13 -13.54 17.12
N SER A 144 19.01 -12.26 17.48
CA SER A 144 19.12 -11.80 18.87
C SER A 144 17.93 -12.30 19.70
N LEU A 145 16.73 -12.28 19.12
CA LEU A 145 15.52 -12.79 19.75
C LEU A 145 15.57 -14.31 19.96
N ALA A 146 16.13 -15.06 19.01
CA ALA A 146 16.30 -16.51 19.14
C ALA A 146 17.29 -16.89 20.24
N ALA A 147 18.21 -16.00 20.60
CA ALA A 147 19.17 -16.22 21.70
C ALA A 147 18.55 -15.95 23.09
N LEU A 148 17.37 -15.35 23.16
CA LEU A 148 16.67 -15.15 24.42
C LEU A 148 16.09 -16.46 24.93
N SER A 149 16.35 -16.77 26.18
CA SER A 149 15.82 -17.98 26.86
C SER A 149 14.32 -17.90 27.17
N MET A 150 13.74 -16.71 27.12
CA MET A 150 12.32 -16.43 27.38
C MET A 150 11.61 -16.05 26.10
N ASN A 151 10.49 -16.71 25.82
CA ASN A 151 9.53 -16.33 24.78
C ASN A 151 8.11 -16.36 25.38
N THR A 152 7.12 -15.88 24.62
CA THR A 152 5.73 -15.80 25.09
C THR A 152 5.12 -17.15 25.43
N SER A 153 5.48 -18.21 24.71
CA SER A 153 5.02 -19.57 24.98
C SER A 153 5.56 -20.08 26.32
N ARG A 154 6.86 -19.87 26.57
CA ARG A 154 7.46 -20.26 27.84
C ARG A 154 6.96 -19.42 29.02
N LEU A 155 6.62 -18.16 28.78
CA LEU A 155 5.97 -17.32 29.80
C LEU A 155 4.56 -17.85 30.12
N ALA A 156 3.79 -18.23 29.13
CA ALA A 156 2.46 -18.83 29.34
C ALA A 156 2.57 -20.16 30.10
N GLU A 157 3.51 -21.03 29.75
CA GLU A 157 3.78 -22.28 30.47
C GLU A 157 4.14 -22.03 31.95
N LEU A 158 4.92 -20.97 32.23
CA LEU A 158 5.27 -20.62 33.60
C LEU A 158 4.10 -20.03 34.39
N MET A 159 3.18 -19.35 33.72
CA MET A 159 1.97 -18.81 34.34
C MET A 159 0.90 -19.89 34.58
N GLU A 160 0.89 -20.95 33.76
CA GLU A 160 -0.01 -22.10 33.90
C GLU A 160 0.56 -23.18 34.84
N ALA A 161 1.85 -23.16 35.14
CA ALA A 161 2.47 -24.08 36.05
C ALA A 161 1.88 -23.87 37.46
N PRO A 162 1.34 -24.90 38.13
CA PRO A 162 0.82 -24.78 39.47
C PRO A 162 1.95 -24.31 40.40
N ASP A 163 1.62 -23.36 41.23
CA ASP A 163 2.50 -22.73 42.23
C ASP A 163 3.19 -23.83 43.07
N HIS A 164 4.35 -24.29 42.67
CA HIS A 164 5.19 -25.11 43.50
C HIS A 164 5.77 -24.20 44.58
N GLY A 165 5.01 -24.12 45.66
CA GLY A 165 5.21 -23.41 46.87
C GLY A 165 6.61 -22.79 47.06
N LEU A 166 6.62 -21.50 47.22
CA LEU A 166 7.64 -20.86 48.01
C LEU A 166 7.66 -21.54 49.35
N ALA A 167 8.56 -22.53 49.50
CA ALA A 167 8.85 -23.10 50.78
C ALA A 167 9.18 -21.93 51.73
N SER A 168 8.34 -21.75 52.69
CA SER A 168 8.52 -20.84 53.82
C SER A 168 9.79 -21.29 54.54
N ASP A 169 10.93 -20.69 54.22
CA ASP A 169 12.08 -20.72 55.10
C ASP A 169 11.89 -19.72 56.22
N GLY A 170 11.08 -20.14 57.15
CA GLY A 170 11.03 -19.58 58.47
C GLY A 170 11.39 -20.66 59.45
N GLN A 171 12.65 -20.69 59.86
CA GLN A 171 12.98 -21.02 61.26
C GLN A 171 14.52 -21.16 61.44
N ARG A 172 15.03 -20.27 62.16
CA ARG A 172 16.04 -20.12 63.20
C ARG A 172 17.18 -19.22 62.87
#